data_6d0a8f3febd0b9dc1dab2e8bec3f5e21
#
_entry.id   6d0a8f3febd0b9dc1dab2e8bec3f5e21
#
_cell.length_a   1.000
_cell.length_b   1.000
_cell.length_c   1.000
_cell.angle_alpha   90.00
_cell.angle_beta   90.00
_cell.angle_gamma   90.00
#
_symmetry.space_group_name_H-M   'P 1'
#
loop_
_entity.id
_entity.type
_entity.pdbx_description
1 polymer ?
#
loop_
_entity_poly.entity_id
_entity_poly.type
_entity_poly.pdbx_seq_one_letter_code
_entity_poly.pdbx_strand_id
1 'polypeptide(L)'
;MTEGYILSVTQLNEYVNTLLRNDVLLGSVSIRGEISGFKKHTSGHVYFSLKDEGALVRCVMFRQNAMNMPEGIGDGMQVVISGYASIYTRDGPVSYTH
;
A
#
# COMPACT_ATOMS: atom_id res chain seq x y z
N MET A 1 12.75 -27.77 16.93
CA MET A 1 12.50 -26.86 15.83
C MET A 1 12.21 -27.63 14.56
N THR A 2 11.21 -27.25 13.93
CA THR A 2 10.85 -27.83 12.65
C THR A 2 11.79 -27.33 11.57
N GLU A 3 12.14 -28.20 10.67
CA GLU A 3 12.95 -27.78 9.55
C GLU A 3 12.25 -26.74 8.71
N GLY A 4 10.97 -26.75 8.70
CA GLY A 4 10.25 -25.82 7.91
C GLY A 4 10.48 -26.01 6.42
N TYR A 5 9.80 -25.21 5.68
CA TYR A 5 9.93 -25.24 4.23
C TYR A 5 10.92 -24.20 3.78
N ILE A 6 11.61 -24.49 2.70
CA ILE A 6 12.51 -23.52 2.10
C ILE A 6 11.77 -22.86 0.96
N LEU A 7 11.61 -21.55 1.06
CA LEU A 7 10.88 -20.76 0.06
C LEU A 7 11.82 -19.78 -0.60
N SER A 8 11.55 -19.48 -1.84
CA SER A 8 12.18 -18.33 -2.47
C SER A 8 11.56 -17.05 -1.92
N VAL A 9 12.20 -15.93 -2.16
CA VAL A 9 11.65 -14.64 -1.74
C VAL A 9 10.30 -14.41 -2.40
N THR A 10 10.19 -14.75 -3.68
CA THR A 10 8.93 -14.60 -4.39
C THR A 10 7.83 -15.45 -3.76
N GLN A 11 8.17 -16.70 -3.44
CA GLN A 11 7.18 -17.58 -2.84
C GLN A 11 6.72 -17.07 -1.48
N LEU A 12 7.66 -16.55 -0.69
CA LEU A 12 7.30 -15.98 0.60
C LEU A 12 6.35 -14.79 0.42
N ASN A 13 6.69 -13.90 -0.49
CA ASN A 13 5.86 -12.71 -0.73
C ASN A 13 4.46 -13.11 -1.20
N GLU A 14 4.38 -14.07 -2.10
CA GLU A 14 3.08 -14.51 -2.61
C GLU A 14 2.24 -15.15 -1.52
N TYR A 15 2.88 -15.94 -0.69
CA TYR A 15 2.19 -16.58 0.41
C TYR A 15 1.64 -15.56 1.38
N VAL A 16 2.46 -14.61 1.78
CA VAL A 16 2.04 -13.57 2.71
C VAL A 16 0.95 -12.71 2.09
N ASN A 17 1.09 -12.36 0.82
CA ASN A 17 0.06 -11.55 0.16
C ASN A 17 -1.27 -12.27 0.08
N THR A 18 -1.25 -13.58 -0.12
CA THR A 18 -2.48 -14.36 -0.10
C THR A 18 -3.14 -14.31 1.26
N LEU A 19 -2.35 -14.46 2.32
CA LEU A 19 -2.88 -14.37 3.67
C LEU A 19 -3.46 -12.99 3.96
N LEU A 20 -2.76 -11.95 3.55
CA LEU A 20 -3.24 -10.58 3.78
C LEU A 20 -4.54 -10.32 3.03
N ARG A 21 -4.61 -10.79 1.78
CA ARG A 21 -5.80 -10.56 0.97
C ARG A 21 -7.03 -11.25 1.52
N ASN A 22 -6.82 -12.42 2.12
CA ASN A 22 -7.93 -13.19 2.68
C ASN A 22 -8.28 -12.80 4.11
N ASP A 23 -7.49 -11.93 4.71
CA ASP A 23 -7.78 -11.44 6.05
C ASP A 23 -8.95 -10.47 5.99
N VAL A 24 -9.89 -10.62 6.91
CA VAL A 24 -11.09 -9.80 6.91
C VAL A 24 -10.76 -8.33 7.04
N LEU A 25 -9.80 -8.00 7.88
CA LEU A 25 -9.43 -6.60 8.11
C LEU A 25 -8.47 -6.09 7.04
N LEU A 26 -7.39 -6.82 6.79
CA LEU A 26 -6.31 -6.32 5.96
C LEU A 26 -6.64 -6.37 4.47
N GLY A 27 -7.62 -7.16 4.09
CA GLY A 27 -8.06 -7.20 2.70
C GLY A 27 -8.87 -5.98 2.31
N SER A 28 -9.36 -5.23 3.29
CA SER A 28 -10.11 -4.02 3.05
C SER A 28 -10.06 -3.19 4.31
N VAL A 29 -9.13 -2.25 4.36
CA VAL A 29 -8.85 -1.50 5.57
C VAL A 29 -8.83 -0.02 5.27
N SER A 30 -9.23 0.79 6.24
CA SER A 30 -9.10 2.25 6.15
C SER A 30 -8.11 2.69 7.21
N ILE A 31 -7.16 3.51 6.81
CA ILE A 31 -6.15 4.02 7.73
C ILE A 31 -6.11 5.53 7.68
N ARG A 32 -5.78 6.12 8.81
CA ARG A 32 -5.68 7.56 8.96
C ARG A 32 -4.23 7.94 9.12
N GLY A 33 -3.84 9.01 8.44
CA GLY A 33 -2.50 9.49 8.59
C GLY A 33 -2.27 10.76 7.82
N GLU A 34 -1.05 11.26 7.95
CA GLU A 34 -0.62 12.46 7.25
C GLU A 34 0.15 12.07 6.00
N ILE A 35 -0.18 12.70 4.89
CA ILE A 35 0.49 12.43 3.61
C ILE A 35 1.91 13.01 3.64
N SER A 36 2.84 12.23 3.14
CA SER A 36 4.24 12.65 3.04
C SER A 36 4.82 12.07 1.76
N GLY A 37 5.67 12.84 1.10
CA GLY A 37 6.34 12.37 -0.11
C GLY A 37 5.40 12.11 -1.27
N PHE A 38 4.39 12.93 -1.40
CA PHE A 38 3.38 12.77 -2.46
C PHE A 38 4.04 13.01 -3.81
N LYS A 39 3.81 12.08 -4.74
CA LYS A 39 4.45 12.14 -6.04
C LYS A 39 3.55 11.54 -7.11
N LYS A 40 3.24 12.30 -8.13
CA LYS A 40 2.53 11.80 -9.30
C LYS A 40 3.54 11.32 -10.31
N HIS A 41 3.41 10.08 -10.70
CA HIS A 41 4.27 9.50 -11.71
C HIS A 41 3.69 9.74 -13.10
N THR A 42 4.56 9.71 -14.11
CA THR A 42 4.11 9.90 -15.48
C THR A 42 3.13 8.83 -15.93
N SER A 43 3.17 7.66 -15.30
CA SER A 43 2.23 6.58 -15.58
C SER A 43 0.80 6.91 -15.12
N GLY A 44 0.66 7.94 -14.30
CA GLY A 44 -0.63 8.30 -13.70
C GLY A 44 -0.82 7.72 -12.31
N HIS A 45 0.04 6.84 -11.87
CA HIS A 45 0.01 6.32 -10.51
C HIS A 45 0.53 7.38 -9.55
N VAL A 46 0.01 7.36 -8.33
CA VAL A 46 0.41 8.31 -7.30
C VAL A 46 1.04 7.53 -6.16
N TYR A 47 2.21 7.96 -5.74
CA TYR A 47 2.95 7.34 -4.64
C TYR A 47 3.07 8.31 -3.48
N PHE A 48 2.91 7.82 -2.28
CA PHE A 48 3.04 8.63 -1.10
C PHE A 48 3.21 7.73 0.10
N SER A 49 3.47 8.34 1.25
CA SER A 49 3.49 7.64 2.52
C SER A 49 2.42 8.22 3.41
N LEU A 50 1.86 7.39 4.26
CA LEU A 50 1.02 7.85 5.35
C LEU A 50 1.78 7.63 6.64
N LYS A 51 1.78 8.61 7.49
CA LYS A 51 2.53 8.52 8.72
C LYS A 51 1.72 9.07 9.89
N ASP A 52 2.07 8.61 11.07
CA ASP A 52 1.61 9.20 12.31
C ASP A 52 2.82 9.29 13.23
N GLU A 53 2.58 9.48 14.53
CA GLU A 53 3.68 9.69 15.46
C GLU A 53 4.63 8.51 15.54
N GLY A 54 4.12 7.31 15.33
CA GLY A 54 4.91 6.12 15.61
C GLY A 54 5.27 5.28 14.41
N ALA A 55 4.71 5.57 13.25
CA ALA A 55 4.90 4.64 12.13
C ALA A 55 4.65 5.31 10.79
N LEU A 56 5.04 4.60 9.76
CA LEU A 56 4.88 5.07 8.39
C LEU A 56 4.58 3.87 7.52
N VAL A 57 3.67 4.04 6.58
CA VAL A 57 3.38 3.01 5.59
C VAL A 57 3.43 3.63 4.20
N ARG A 58 3.99 2.89 3.26
CA ARG A 58 4.08 3.33 1.89
C ARG A 58 2.81 2.97 1.15
N CYS A 59 2.34 3.89 0.32
CA CYS A 59 1.08 3.74 -0.37
C CYS A 59 1.25 3.96 -1.85
N VAL A 60 0.40 3.30 -2.62
CA VAL A 60 0.28 3.60 -4.04
C VAL A 60 -1.21 3.67 -4.38
N MET A 61 -1.57 4.68 -5.14
CA MET A 61 -2.89 4.81 -5.70
C MET A 61 -2.77 4.62 -7.20
N PHE A 62 -3.43 3.58 -7.71
CA PHE A 62 -3.32 3.29 -9.13
C PHE A 62 -4.08 4.31 -9.94
N ARG A 63 -3.66 4.47 -11.19
CA ARG A 63 -4.17 5.51 -12.06
C ARG A 63 -5.70 5.59 -12.08
N GLN A 64 -6.36 4.44 -12.11
CA GLN A 64 -7.82 4.42 -12.19
C GLN A 64 -8.46 5.15 -11.02
N ASN A 65 -7.87 5.01 -9.85
CA ASN A 65 -8.40 5.67 -8.65
C ASN A 65 -7.86 7.08 -8.51
N ALA A 66 -6.63 7.30 -8.98
CA ALA A 66 -6.02 8.62 -8.88
C ALA A 66 -6.74 9.65 -9.75
N MET A 67 -7.37 9.18 -10.82
CA MET A 67 -8.11 10.08 -11.70
C MET A 67 -9.28 10.75 -11.00
N ASN A 68 -9.82 10.12 -9.96
CA ASN A 68 -10.96 10.64 -9.21
C ASN A 68 -10.54 11.36 -7.94
N MET A 69 -9.25 11.51 -7.73
CA MET A 69 -8.75 12.15 -6.53
C MET A 69 -9.02 13.64 -6.57
N PRO A 70 -9.49 14.22 -5.44
CA PRO A 70 -9.69 15.66 -5.40
C PRO A 70 -8.39 16.41 -5.63
N GLU A 71 -8.50 17.59 -6.20
CA GLU A 71 -7.33 18.44 -6.38
C GLU A 71 -6.89 19.00 -5.03
N GLY A 72 -5.62 19.35 -4.97
CA GLY A 72 -5.07 19.94 -3.77
C GLY A 72 -4.56 18.95 -2.75
N ILE A 73 -4.66 17.65 -3.05
CA ILE A 73 -4.11 16.64 -2.17
C ILE A 73 -2.59 16.70 -2.23
N GLY A 74 -1.95 16.70 -1.07
CA GLY A 74 -0.51 16.75 -1.03
C GLY A 74 0.03 16.60 0.39
N ASP A 75 1.33 16.81 0.50
CA ASP A 75 2.06 16.61 1.75
C ASP A 75 1.47 17.45 2.86
N GLY A 76 1.44 16.87 4.05
CA GLY A 76 0.95 17.56 5.24
C GLY A 76 -0.53 17.40 5.51
N MET A 77 -1.27 16.84 4.58
CA MET A 77 -2.71 16.69 4.77
C MET A 77 -3.03 15.44 5.58
N GLN A 78 -3.99 15.58 6.47
CA GLN A 78 -4.54 14.45 7.22
C GLN A 78 -5.65 13.84 6.38
N VAL A 79 -5.56 12.54 6.16
CA VAL A 79 -6.53 11.85 5.30
C VAL A 79 -6.87 10.49 5.89
N VAL A 80 -7.96 9.92 5.38
CA VAL A 80 -8.29 8.52 5.60
C VAL A 80 -8.25 7.86 4.24
N ILE A 81 -7.46 6.79 4.15
CA ILE A 81 -7.27 6.07 2.90
C ILE A 81 -7.81 4.66 3.07
N SER A 82 -8.60 4.23 2.11
CA SER A 82 -9.13 2.88 2.10
C SER A 82 -8.43 2.06 1.03
N GLY A 83 -8.15 0.82 1.36
CA GLY A 83 -7.47 -0.05 0.44
C GLY A 83 -7.18 -1.39 1.07
N TYR A 84 -6.14 -2.03 0.59
CA TYR A 84 -5.73 -3.32 1.15
C TYR A 84 -4.22 -3.34 1.34
N ALA A 85 -3.77 -4.21 2.24
CA ALA A 85 -2.37 -4.32 2.56
C ALA A 85 -1.73 -5.40 1.69
N SER A 86 -0.49 -5.18 1.29
CA SER A 86 0.26 -6.19 0.57
C SER A 86 1.74 -5.94 0.76
N ILE A 87 2.53 -6.97 0.51
CA ILE A 87 3.97 -6.84 0.48
C ILE A 87 4.37 -6.47 -0.93
N TYR A 88 5.26 -5.50 -1.04
CA TYR A 88 5.78 -5.08 -2.32
C TYR A 88 6.50 -6.23 -3.02
N THR A 89 6.20 -6.44 -4.28
CA THR A 89 6.90 -7.37 -5.13
C THR A 89 7.69 -6.58 -6.16
N ARG A 90 8.87 -7.10 -6.48
CA ARG A 90 9.84 -6.37 -7.28
C ARG A 90 9.30 -5.93 -8.63
N ASP A 91 8.62 -6.84 -9.32
CA ASP A 91 8.18 -6.60 -10.68
C ASP A 91 6.71 -6.31 -10.78
N GLY A 92 6.01 -6.42 -9.69
CA GLY A 92 4.58 -6.23 -9.71
C GLY A 92 4.19 -4.85 -9.27
N PRO A 93 2.98 -4.44 -9.59
CA PRO A 93 2.47 -3.20 -9.03
C PRO A 93 2.34 -3.33 -7.53
N VAL A 94 2.64 -2.25 -6.86
CA VAL A 94 2.49 -2.20 -5.43
C VAL A 94 1.04 -1.89 -5.12
N SER A 95 0.47 -2.64 -4.19
CA SER A 95 -0.96 -2.57 -3.96
C SER A 95 -1.27 -2.34 -2.50
N TYR A 96 -0.86 -1.22 -1.98
CA TYR A 96 -1.17 -0.92 -0.59
C TYR A 96 -2.53 -0.30 -0.43
N THR A 97 -2.88 0.55 -1.37
CA THR A 97 -4.05 1.36 -1.19
C THR A 97 -4.51 1.89 -2.52
N HIS A 98 -5.60 2.57 -2.52
CA HIS A 98 -6.12 3.22 -3.70
C HIS A 98 -7.17 4.26 -3.35
#